data_536a7f8090a1a59db40adcfd2de0e83d
#
_entry.id   536a7f8090a1a59db40adcfd2de0e83d
#
_cell.length_a   1.000
_cell.length_b   1.000
_cell.length_c   1.000
_cell.angle_alpha   90.00
_cell.angle_beta   90.00
_cell.angle_gamma   90.00
#
_symmetry.space_group_name_H-M   'P 1'
#
loop_
_entity.id
_entity.type
_entity.pdbx_description
1 polymer ?
#
loop_
_entity_poly.entity_id
_entity_poly.type
_entity_poly.pdbx_seq_one_letter_code
_entity_poly.pdbx_strand_id
1 'polypeptide(L)'
;MKVVAFERSVQGTGASRRLRNSGKTPGIIYGGKDAATVIELDHNALFHALRKEAFHSSILDLEIGGKAQKVLLRDYQMHPFKPLVLHIDFQRVSATEKVHMRVPLHFINADTSAAVKLQGAVISHISTELEVSCLPADLPEFIEVDLSKIEVGHGIHAKDIALPKG
;
A
#
# COMPACT_ATOMS: atom_id res chain seq x y z
N MET A 1 9.28 -2.40 -7.46
CA MET A 1 9.28 -0.96 -7.86
C MET A 1 10.42 -0.27 -7.14
N LYS A 2 11.19 0.62 -7.82
CA LYS A 2 12.37 1.28 -7.23
C LYS A 2 12.01 2.65 -6.66
N VAL A 3 12.47 2.93 -5.43
CA VAL A 3 12.29 4.21 -4.72
C VAL A 3 13.68 4.70 -4.30
N VAL A 4 13.99 5.95 -4.57
CA VAL A 4 15.26 6.56 -4.16
C VAL A 4 15.03 7.42 -2.93
N ALA A 5 15.82 7.18 -1.90
CA ALA A 5 15.80 7.95 -0.66
C ALA A 5 17.20 8.41 -0.26
N PHE A 6 17.26 9.46 0.52
CA PHE A 6 18.50 10.00 1.07
C PHE A 6 18.45 9.91 2.59
N GLU A 7 19.58 9.64 3.21
CA GLU A 7 19.69 9.65 4.65
C GLU A 7 19.57 11.08 5.18
N ARG A 8 18.80 11.24 6.26
CA ARG A 8 18.52 12.54 6.84
C ARG A 8 19.28 12.70 8.15
N SER A 9 20.07 13.77 8.26
CA SER A 9 20.89 14.07 9.45
C SER A 9 20.18 14.93 10.50
N VAL A 10 19.24 15.80 10.06
CA VAL A 10 18.60 16.79 10.95
C VAL A 10 17.15 16.40 11.19
N GLN A 11 16.74 16.34 12.46
CA GLN A 11 15.40 15.95 12.91
C GLN A 11 14.67 17.12 13.60
N GLY A 12 13.40 16.91 13.93
CA GLY A 12 12.53 17.84 14.65
C GLY A 12 11.55 18.58 13.75
N THR A 13 10.55 19.20 14.38
CA THR A 13 9.40 19.84 13.72
C THR A 13 9.81 20.95 12.74
N GLY A 14 10.72 21.82 13.15
CA GLY A 14 11.20 22.92 12.32
C GLY A 14 12.00 22.42 11.10
N ALA A 15 12.84 21.39 11.28
CA ALA A 15 13.59 20.75 10.19
C ALA A 15 12.65 20.07 9.18
N SER A 16 11.64 19.34 9.66
CA SER A 16 10.64 18.70 8.82
C SER A 16 9.81 19.70 8.02
N ARG A 17 9.48 20.84 8.63
CA ARG A 17 8.76 21.92 7.92
C ARG A 17 9.62 22.52 6.80
N ARG A 18 10.91 22.80 7.07
CA ARG A 18 11.83 23.32 6.02
C ARG A 18 12.02 22.32 4.89
N LEU A 19 12.14 21.03 5.22
CA LEU A 19 12.27 19.95 4.25
C LEU A 19 11.06 19.89 3.31
N ARG A 20 9.83 19.95 3.86
CA ARG A 20 8.61 19.96 3.03
C ARG A 20 8.54 21.21 2.14
N ASN A 21 8.98 22.35 2.64
CA ASN A 21 9.02 23.57 1.85
C ASN A 21 10.06 23.53 0.70
N SER A 22 11.07 22.67 0.81
CA SER A 22 12.05 22.43 -0.27
C SER A 22 11.62 21.33 -1.25
N GLY A 23 10.36 20.87 -1.20
CA GLY A 23 9.84 19.85 -2.11
C GLY A 23 10.23 18.42 -1.77
N LYS A 24 10.63 18.16 -0.52
CA LYS A 24 10.98 16.84 -0.03
C LYS A 24 10.02 16.36 1.04
N THR A 25 9.87 15.05 1.18
CA THR A 25 9.05 14.41 2.21
C THR A 25 9.94 13.68 3.22
N PRO A 26 9.78 13.95 4.53
CA PRO A 26 10.44 13.17 5.56
C PRO A 26 9.80 11.78 5.67
N GLY A 27 10.62 10.77 5.91
CA GLY A 27 10.17 9.41 6.17
C GLY A 27 11.07 8.69 7.15
N ILE A 28 10.68 7.47 7.47
CA ILE A 28 11.43 6.57 8.35
C ILE A 28 11.41 5.15 7.77
N ILE A 29 12.50 4.43 7.99
CA ILE A 29 12.58 3.00 7.73
C ILE A 29 12.86 2.30 9.04
N TYR A 30 12.07 1.29 9.35
CA TYR A 30 12.25 0.49 10.57
C TYR A 30 12.02 -1.00 10.31
N GLY A 31 12.22 -1.83 11.31
CA GLY A 31 12.09 -3.27 11.24
C GLY A 31 13.38 -3.99 10.80
N GLY A 32 13.34 -5.31 10.87
CA GLY A 32 14.52 -6.14 10.68
C GLY A 32 15.50 -6.05 11.83
N LYS A 33 16.77 -6.35 11.56
CA LYS A 33 17.85 -6.35 12.58
C LYS A 33 18.52 -4.98 12.76
N ASP A 34 18.34 -4.08 11.79
CA ASP A 34 19.01 -2.78 11.79
C ASP A 34 18.18 -1.72 12.52
N ALA A 35 18.84 -0.73 13.08
CA ALA A 35 18.20 0.41 13.71
C ALA A 35 17.31 1.19 12.73
N ALA A 36 16.31 1.89 13.27
CA ALA A 36 15.46 2.76 12.47
C ALA A 36 16.31 3.88 11.83
N THR A 37 16.09 4.12 10.54
CA THR A 37 16.83 5.11 9.77
C THR A 37 15.86 6.18 9.29
N VAL A 38 16.15 7.44 9.60
CA VAL A 38 15.38 8.58 9.10
C VAL A 38 15.85 8.96 7.70
N ILE A 39 14.89 9.16 6.84
CA ILE A 39 15.14 9.42 5.41
C ILE A 39 14.39 10.64 4.90
N GLU A 40 14.79 11.10 3.75
CA GLU A 40 14.08 12.10 2.96
C GLU A 40 13.94 11.61 1.52
N LEU A 41 12.79 11.91 0.91
CA LEU A 41 12.46 11.53 -0.47
C LEU A 41 12.03 12.76 -1.26
N ASP A 42 12.18 12.70 -2.58
CA ASP A 42 11.55 13.67 -3.47
C ASP A 42 10.02 13.55 -3.37
N HIS A 43 9.36 14.68 -3.06
CA HIS A 43 7.91 14.72 -2.87
C HIS A 43 7.14 14.37 -4.13
N ASN A 44 7.57 14.88 -5.29
CA ASN A 44 6.84 14.69 -6.54
C ASN A 44 6.88 13.24 -7.01
N ALA A 45 8.07 12.63 -6.99
CA ALA A 45 8.24 11.22 -7.31
C ALA A 45 7.41 10.32 -6.38
N LEU A 46 7.42 10.62 -5.06
CA LEU A 46 6.65 9.90 -4.06
C LEU A 46 5.13 10.05 -4.26
N PHE A 47 4.66 11.26 -4.50
CA PHE A 47 3.24 11.54 -4.73
C PHE A 47 2.69 10.78 -5.94
N HIS A 48 3.44 10.71 -7.03
CA HIS A 48 3.06 9.91 -8.20
C HIS A 48 3.15 8.40 -7.95
N ALA A 49 4.10 7.95 -7.14
CA ALA A 49 4.21 6.55 -6.75
C ALA A 49 3.03 6.08 -5.91
N LEU A 50 2.60 6.88 -4.93
CA LEU A 50 1.44 6.61 -4.06
C LEU A 50 0.09 6.50 -4.80
N ARG A 51 0.00 6.99 -6.02
CA ARG A 51 -1.20 6.83 -6.86
C ARG A 51 -1.33 5.44 -7.49
N LYS A 52 -0.27 4.65 -7.45
CA LYS A 52 -0.26 3.29 -8.01
C LYS A 52 -0.62 2.31 -6.91
N GLU A 53 -1.64 1.49 -7.13
CA GLU A 53 -2.05 0.44 -6.19
C GLU A 53 -0.89 -0.50 -5.83
N ALA A 54 -0.11 -0.90 -6.82
CA ALA A 54 1.07 -1.74 -6.61
C ALA A 54 2.10 -1.13 -5.64
N PHE A 55 2.10 0.19 -5.40
CA PHE A 55 2.97 0.81 -4.42
C PHE A 55 2.56 0.49 -2.99
N HIS A 56 1.26 0.28 -2.75
CA HIS A 56 0.69 -0.01 -1.44
C HIS A 56 0.76 -1.49 -1.07
N SER A 57 0.69 -2.38 -2.07
CA SER A 57 0.54 -3.82 -1.86
C SER A 57 1.76 -4.65 -2.29
N SER A 58 2.83 -4.02 -2.82
CA SER A 58 4.01 -4.76 -3.28
C SER A 58 5.28 -4.44 -2.49
N ILE A 59 6.27 -5.32 -2.63
CA ILE A 59 7.61 -5.10 -2.09
C ILE A 59 8.34 -4.07 -2.96
N LEU A 60 8.87 -3.06 -2.29
CA LEU A 60 9.60 -1.97 -2.92
C LEU A 60 11.11 -2.15 -2.74
N ASP A 61 11.88 -1.74 -3.74
CA ASP A 61 13.32 -1.63 -3.67
C ASP A 61 13.67 -0.19 -3.28
N LEU A 62 13.97 0.03 -2.01
CA LEU A 62 14.37 1.35 -1.52
C LEU A 62 15.89 1.47 -1.58
N GLU A 63 16.38 2.43 -2.33
CA GLU A 63 17.80 2.72 -2.48
C GLU A 63 18.22 3.90 -1.62
N ILE A 64 19.18 3.66 -0.73
CA ILE A 64 19.80 4.69 0.13
C ILE A 64 21.30 4.63 -0.04
N GLY A 65 21.92 5.72 -0.49
CA GLY A 65 23.37 5.80 -0.67
C GLY A 65 23.95 4.69 -1.56
N GLY A 66 23.21 4.22 -2.55
CA GLY A 66 23.60 3.14 -3.45
C GLY A 66 23.35 1.72 -2.93
N LYS A 67 22.78 1.57 -1.73
CA LYS A 67 22.38 0.27 -1.18
C LYS A 67 20.87 0.09 -1.32
N ALA A 68 20.44 -0.96 -2.00
CA ALA A 68 19.02 -1.31 -2.13
C ALA A 68 18.58 -2.19 -0.95
N GLN A 69 17.44 -1.86 -0.37
CA GLN A 69 16.79 -2.63 0.70
C GLN A 69 15.36 -2.97 0.28
N LYS A 70 14.90 -4.18 0.60
CA LYS A 70 13.51 -4.59 0.40
C LYS A 70 12.66 -4.04 1.53
N VAL A 71 11.64 -3.27 1.18
CA VAL A 71 10.73 -2.63 2.14
C VAL A 71 9.28 -2.74 1.70
N LEU A 72 8.38 -2.59 2.65
CA LEU A 72 6.95 -2.40 2.42
C LEU A 72 6.57 -0.98 2.83
N LEU A 73 5.60 -0.40 2.14
CA LEU A 73 4.91 0.78 2.63
C LEU A 73 4.03 0.36 3.82
N ARG A 74 4.30 0.93 5.00
CA ARG A 74 3.53 0.62 6.21
C ARG A 74 2.45 1.64 6.48
N ASP A 75 2.80 2.93 6.36
CA ASP A 75 1.88 4.03 6.58
C ASP A 75 2.34 5.27 5.81
N TYR A 76 1.41 6.18 5.54
CA TYR A 76 1.71 7.49 4.99
C TYR A 76 0.69 8.52 5.46
N GLN A 77 1.13 9.74 5.62
CA GLN A 77 0.30 10.85 6.05
C GLN A 77 0.16 11.86 4.92
N MET A 78 -1.09 12.14 4.54
CA MET A 78 -1.42 13.18 3.58
C MET A 78 -1.88 14.45 4.28
N HIS A 79 -1.65 15.58 3.64
CA HIS A 79 -2.21 16.84 4.11
C HIS A 79 -3.74 16.85 3.86
N PRO A 80 -4.58 17.32 4.82
CA PRO A 80 -6.04 17.21 4.72
C PRO A 80 -6.68 17.83 3.47
N PHE A 81 -6.08 18.88 2.91
CA PHE A 81 -6.65 19.60 1.75
C PHE A 81 -5.65 19.94 0.64
N LYS A 82 -4.34 19.74 0.86
CA LYS A 82 -3.31 19.95 -0.16
C LYS A 82 -2.82 18.63 -0.72
N PRO A 83 -2.46 18.52 -1.99
CA PRO A 83 -1.83 17.32 -2.56
C PRO A 83 -0.37 17.21 -2.07
N LEU A 84 -0.19 17.01 -0.77
CA LEU A 84 1.10 17.01 -0.10
C LEU A 84 1.23 15.82 0.83
N VAL A 85 2.26 15.01 0.64
CA VAL A 85 2.63 13.93 1.54
C VAL A 85 3.43 14.51 2.71
N LEU A 86 2.94 14.33 3.92
CA LEU A 86 3.54 14.87 5.14
C LEU A 86 4.59 13.95 5.73
N HIS A 87 4.37 12.65 5.68
CA HIS A 87 5.28 11.63 6.21
C HIS A 87 5.07 10.30 5.47
N ILE A 88 6.09 9.45 5.49
CA ILE A 88 6.01 8.09 4.94
C ILE A 88 6.82 7.12 5.81
N ASP A 89 6.23 5.96 6.07
CA ASP A 89 6.80 4.90 6.90
C ASP A 89 7.04 3.66 6.06
N PHE A 90 8.28 3.20 6.03
CA PHE A 90 8.67 1.96 5.40
C PHE A 90 9.09 0.92 6.44
N GLN A 91 8.67 -0.30 6.23
CA GLN A 91 9.09 -1.45 7.03
C GLN A 91 10.03 -2.34 6.22
N ARG A 92 11.21 -2.66 6.77
CA ARG A 92 12.13 -3.64 6.16
C ARG A 92 11.50 -5.01 6.17
N VAL A 93 11.69 -5.74 5.09
CA VAL A 93 11.15 -7.08 4.90
C VAL A 93 12.27 -8.10 4.87
N SER A 94 12.10 -9.15 5.66
CA SER A 94 12.94 -10.35 5.61
C SER A 94 12.21 -11.43 4.81
N ALA A 95 12.91 -12.17 3.96
CA ALA A 95 12.31 -13.23 3.16
C ALA A 95 11.70 -14.37 4.00
N THR A 96 12.07 -14.46 5.28
CA THR A 96 11.68 -15.56 6.19
C THR A 96 10.55 -15.18 7.15
N GLU A 97 10.19 -13.91 7.24
CA GLU A 97 9.16 -13.44 8.18
C GLU A 97 7.86 -13.15 7.45
N LYS A 98 6.74 -13.59 8.03
CA LYS A 98 5.42 -13.26 7.51
C LYS A 98 5.15 -11.77 7.69
N VAL A 99 4.57 -11.18 6.67
CA VAL A 99 4.15 -9.78 6.66
C VAL A 99 2.63 -9.69 6.69
N HIS A 100 2.12 -8.70 7.40
CA HIS A 100 0.70 -8.34 7.41
C HIS A 100 0.50 -7.12 6.54
N MET A 101 -0.30 -7.27 5.48
CA MET A 101 -0.53 -6.22 4.51
C MET A 101 -2.01 -6.13 4.14
N ARG A 102 -2.47 -4.93 3.84
CA ARG A 102 -3.78 -4.71 3.22
C ARG A 102 -3.61 -4.76 1.71
N VAL A 103 -4.37 -5.65 1.09
CA VAL A 103 -4.36 -5.88 -0.36
C VAL A 103 -5.69 -5.41 -0.93
N PRO A 104 -5.70 -4.60 -1.99
CA PRO A 104 -6.93 -4.13 -2.60
C PRO A 104 -7.70 -5.27 -3.27
N LEU A 105 -9.04 -5.15 -3.25
CA LEU A 105 -9.95 -6.08 -3.89
C LEU A 105 -10.41 -5.50 -5.24
N HIS A 106 -10.20 -6.25 -6.31
CA HIS A 106 -10.71 -5.92 -7.63
C HIS A 106 -11.99 -6.71 -7.88
N PHE A 107 -13.10 -6.01 -7.98
CA PHE A 107 -14.41 -6.60 -8.23
C PHE A 107 -14.64 -6.71 -9.75
N ILE A 108 -14.79 -7.96 -10.20
CA ILE A 108 -15.02 -8.26 -11.61
C ILE A 108 -16.44 -8.78 -11.85
N ASN A 109 -16.94 -8.65 -13.08
CA ASN A 109 -18.24 -9.17 -13.52
C ASN A 109 -19.47 -8.59 -12.78
N ALA A 110 -19.36 -7.42 -12.16
CA ALA A 110 -20.49 -6.76 -11.48
C ALA A 110 -21.70 -6.57 -12.44
N ASP A 111 -21.44 -6.02 -13.62
CA ASP A 111 -22.48 -5.72 -14.64
C ASP A 111 -23.10 -6.97 -15.26
N THR A 112 -22.44 -8.11 -15.16
CA THR A 112 -22.92 -9.39 -15.72
C THR A 112 -23.71 -10.23 -14.72
N SER A 113 -23.70 -9.85 -13.45
CA SER A 113 -24.39 -10.58 -12.39
C SER A 113 -25.93 -10.60 -12.61
N ALA A 114 -26.55 -11.69 -12.21
CA ALA A 114 -28.01 -11.85 -12.28
C ALA A 114 -28.73 -10.79 -11.44
N ALA A 115 -28.14 -10.40 -10.31
CA ALA A 115 -28.68 -9.38 -9.41
C ALA A 115 -28.81 -8.01 -10.11
N VAL A 116 -27.79 -7.60 -10.86
CA VAL A 116 -27.79 -6.31 -11.57
C VAL A 116 -28.63 -6.38 -12.83
N LYS A 117 -28.43 -7.39 -13.71
CA LYS A 117 -29.11 -7.49 -15.01
C LYS A 117 -30.60 -7.76 -14.90
N LEU A 118 -31.01 -8.68 -14.04
CA LEU A 118 -32.42 -9.14 -13.99
C LEU A 118 -33.24 -8.36 -12.95
N GLN A 119 -32.61 -7.88 -11.89
CA GLN A 119 -33.32 -7.29 -10.76
C GLN A 119 -32.97 -5.81 -10.53
N GLY A 120 -32.06 -5.24 -11.33
CA GLY A 120 -31.67 -3.83 -11.22
C GLY A 120 -31.03 -3.47 -9.86
N ALA A 121 -30.45 -4.45 -9.18
CA ALA A 121 -29.83 -4.25 -7.87
C ALA A 121 -28.53 -3.45 -7.98
N VAL A 122 -28.21 -2.73 -6.91
CA VAL A 122 -26.94 -2.04 -6.75
C VAL A 122 -26.05 -2.83 -5.82
N ILE A 123 -24.81 -3.12 -6.24
CA ILE A 123 -23.82 -3.80 -5.43
C ILE A 123 -23.09 -2.75 -4.59
N SER A 124 -23.15 -2.89 -3.28
CA SER A 124 -22.41 -2.04 -2.34
C SER A 124 -21.12 -2.70 -1.92
N HIS A 125 -20.00 -2.01 -2.12
CA HIS A 125 -18.68 -2.46 -1.65
C HIS A 125 -18.44 -1.95 -0.22
N ILE A 126 -18.60 -2.84 0.77
CA ILE A 126 -18.41 -2.51 2.19
C ILE A 126 -16.92 -2.43 2.53
N SER A 127 -16.13 -3.37 1.98
CA SER A 127 -14.67 -3.41 2.13
C SER A 127 -14.02 -3.42 0.77
N THR A 128 -13.05 -2.55 0.58
CA THR A 128 -12.25 -2.43 -0.67
C THR A 128 -10.88 -3.05 -0.53
N GLU A 129 -10.51 -3.44 0.69
CA GLU A 129 -9.20 -4.01 1.03
C GLU A 129 -9.39 -5.22 1.96
N LEU A 130 -8.49 -6.18 1.85
CA LEU A 130 -8.42 -7.34 2.74
C LEU A 130 -7.04 -7.40 3.39
N GLU A 131 -7.00 -7.56 4.71
CA GLU A 131 -5.75 -7.78 5.43
C GLU A 131 -5.33 -9.25 5.29
N VAL A 132 -4.12 -9.45 4.75
CA VAL A 132 -3.53 -10.77 4.51
C VAL A 132 -2.22 -10.92 5.27
N SER A 133 -1.92 -12.17 5.68
CA SER A 133 -0.65 -12.55 6.32
C SER A 133 0.03 -13.61 5.46
N CYS A 134 1.12 -13.26 4.80
CA CYS A 134 1.84 -14.15 3.90
C CYS A 134 3.34 -13.91 3.96
N LEU A 135 4.11 -14.78 3.29
CA LEU A 135 5.52 -14.50 3.04
C LEU A 135 5.66 -13.39 1.98
N PRO A 136 6.72 -12.59 2.06
CA PRO A 136 6.94 -11.52 1.08
C PRO A 136 6.94 -11.98 -0.38
N ALA A 137 7.40 -13.21 -0.64
CA ALA A 137 7.43 -13.78 -2.00
C ALA A 137 6.04 -14.09 -2.57
N ASP A 138 5.06 -14.33 -1.68
CA ASP A 138 3.70 -14.76 -2.04
C ASP A 138 2.69 -13.61 -1.94
N LEU A 139 3.16 -12.38 -1.70
CA LEU A 139 2.30 -11.20 -1.55
C LEU A 139 1.66 -10.82 -2.90
N PRO A 140 0.32 -10.90 -3.04
CA PRO A 140 -0.38 -10.51 -4.27
C PRO A 140 -0.50 -8.99 -4.36
N GLU A 141 -0.48 -8.43 -5.57
CA GLU A 141 -0.71 -7.01 -5.81
C GLU A 141 -2.18 -6.62 -5.61
N PHE A 142 -3.11 -7.50 -5.94
CA PHE A 142 -4.55 -7.38 -5.74
C PHE A 142 -5.19 -8.76 -5.64
N ILE A 143 -6.43 -8.82 -5.16
CA ILE A 143 -7.24 -10.04 -5.10
C ILE A 143 -8.50 -9.80 -5.93
N GLU A 144 -8.75 -10.69 -6.90
CA GLU A 144 -9.95 -10.62 -7.74
C GLU A 144 -11.13 -11.28 -7.03
N VAL A 145 -12.26 -10.57 -7.01
CA VAL A 145 -13.53 -11.06 -6.47
C VAL A 145 -14.56 -11.11 -7.60
N ASP A 146 -14.95 -12.30 -7.99
CA ASP A 146 -15.94 -12.49 -9.06
C ASP A 146 -17.36 -12.36 -8.50
N LEU A 147 -18.09 -11.36 -9.01
CA LEU A 147 -19.45 -11.03 -8.62
C LEU A 147 -20.51 -11.68 -9.53
N SER A 148 -20.13 -12.52 -10.50
CA SER A 148 -21.05 -13.09 -11.50
C SER A 148 -22.20 -13.88 -10.88
N LYS A 149 -21.98 -14.52 -9.73
CA LYS A 149 -22.92 -15.42 -9.02
C LYS A 149 -23.65 -14.75 -7.86
N ILE A 150 -23.49 -13.46 -7.67
CA ILE A 150 -24.14 -12.77 -6.56
C ILE A 150 -25.64 -12.64 -6.80
N GLU A 151 -26.44 -12.91 -5.77
CA GLU A 151 -27.90 -12.77 -5.76
C GLU A 151 -28.32 -11.65 -4.82
N VAL A 152 -29.52 -11.09 -5.06
CA VAL A 152 -30.07 -10.03 -4.20
C VAL A 152 -30.31 -10.57 -2.79
N GLY A 153 -29.86 -9.80 -1.79
CA GLY A 153 -29.96 -10.16 -0.39
C GLY A 153 -28.83 -11.05 0.13
N HIS A 154 -27.90 -11.44 -0.75
CA HIS A 154 -26.70 -12.19 -0.35
C HIS A 154 -25.44 -11.32 -0.49
N GLY A 155 -24.49 -11.51 0.43
CA GLY A 155 -23.18 -10.85 0.39
C GLY A 155 -22.06 -11.86 0.23
N ILE A 156 -20.97 -11.45 -0.39
CA ILE A 156 -19.72 -12.23 -0.44
C ILE A 156 -18.92 -11.92 0.83
N HIS A 157 -18.53 -12.95 1.53
CA HIS A 157 -17.71 -12.86 2.74
C HIS A 157 -16.26 -13.22 2.42
N ALA A 158 -15.33 -12.81 3.26
CA ALA A 158 -13.90 -13.11 3.10
C ALA A 158 -13.58 -14.61 2.93
N LYS A 159 -14.39 -15.50 3.52
CA LYS A 159 -14.25 -16.96 3.37
C LYS A 159 -14.61 -17.49 1.97
N ASP A 160 -15.38 -16.71 1.20
CA ASP A 160 -15.87 -17.10 -0.13
C ASP A 160 -14.92 -16.62 -1.25
N ILE A 161 -13.92 -15.84 -0.87
CA ILE A 161 -12.93 -15.28 -1.78
C ILE A 161 -11.83 -16.32 -2.05
N ALA A 162 -11.51 -16.53 -3.33
CA ALA A 162 -10.40 -17.38 -3.73
C ALA A 162 -9.07 -16.69 -3.42
N LEU A 163 -8.40 -17.13 -2.35
CA LEU A 163 -7.10 -16.60 -1.97
C LEU A 163 -5.98 -17.27 -2.79
N PRO A 164 -4.93 -16.52 -3.18
CA PRO A 164 -3.74 -17.08 -3.79
C PRO A 164 -2.99 -17.98 -2.79
N LYS A 165 -2.02 -18.75 -3.29
CA LYS A 165 -1.17 -19.61 -2.45
C LYS A 165 -0.23 -18.76 -1.60
N GLY A 166 -0.06 -19.09 -0.28
CA GLY A 166 0.91 -18.41 0.58
C GLY A 166 0.51 -18.22 2.05
#